data_3d45178403ecee8c2ff4ef9a3c288feb
#
_entry.id   3d45178403ecee8c2ff4ef9a3c288feb
#
_cell.length_a   1.000
_cell.length_b   1.000
_cell.length_c   1.000
_cell.angle_alpha   90.00
_cell.angle_beta   90.00
_cell.angle_gamma   90.00
#
_symmetry.space_group_name_H-M   'P 1'
#
loop_
_entity.id
_entity.type
_entity.pdbx_description
1 polymer ?
#
loop_
_entity_poly.entity_id
_entity_poly.type
_entity_poly.pdbx_seq_one_letter_code
_entity_poly.pdbx_strand_id
1 'polypeptide(L)'
;MMRAMITGITSQDGSYLAEHLLSKEYEVCGFVHGKANPRVDRVRRLLPDVRLVHGDLLDLSSVLSAVEQVQPDELYNLAAISHVPTSWEHAELTGEVTGLGVLRVLEAIRVYSGIGGSRTPTRGQIRFYQASSSEMFGDVRESPQTEQTPFHPRTPYGSAKVYGHLLTQNYRESYGMFAVSGIMFNHESPRRSPEFLSRKVTLGAAKIKLGRERQLRLGRLSARRDWGFAGDYVRSMQLMLAQDEPQDYVVGTGVTHSVEELVDQAFRVVELDWHEHVICDTSFIRPIEVNQLCADPTKARRELGWRPKVGFDELIEMMVDSDLALLSTESSA
;
A
#
# COMPACT_ATOMS: atom_id res chain seq x y z
N MET A 1 13.03 -13.55 19.36
CA MET A 1 11.94 -13.43 18.38
C MET A 1 11.76 -11.95 18.11
N MET A 2 11.83 -11.51 16.85
CA MET A 2 11.58 -10.11 16.45
C MET A 2 10.10 -9.81 16.57
N ARG A 3 9.76 -8.59 16.99
CA ARG A 3 8.37 -8.16 17.17
C ARG A 3 8.05 -7.03 16.20
N ALA A 4 7.06 -7.24 15.35
CA ALA A 4 6.61 -6.27 14.37
C ALA A 4 5.24 -5.68 14.74
N MET A 5 5.10 -4.36 14.61
CA MET A 5 3.82 -3.67 14.71
C MET A 5 3.44 -3.12 13.32
N ILE A 6 2.22 -3.42 12.85
CA ILE A 6 1.73 -3.00 11.53
C ILE A 6 0.51 -2.11 11.71
N THR A 7 0.60 -0.83 11.33
CA THR A 7 -0.61 -0.02 11.13
C THR A 7 -1.22 -0.34 9.77
N GLY A 8 -2.55 -0.29 9.66
CA GLY A 8 -3.19 -0.67 8.40
C GLY A 8 -3.20 -2.18 8.13
N ILE A 9 -3.11 -3.01 9.17
CA ILE A 9 -3.13 -4.48 9.09
C ILE A 9 -4.35 -5.04 8.32
N THR A 10 -5.46 -4.31 8.29
CA THR A 10 -6.70 -4.70 7.61
C THR A 10 -6.67 -4.44 6.10
N SER A 11 -5.61 -3.80 5.60
CA SER A 11 -5.42 -3.52 4.17
C SER A 11 -4.91 -4.74 3.40
N GLN A 12 -4.83 -4.62 2.07
CA GLN A 12 -4.15 -5.58 1.21
C GLN A 12 -2.72 -5.84 1.72
N ASP A 13 -1.92 -4.79 1.77
CA ASP A 13 -0.49 -4.87 2.09
C ASP A 13 -0.26 -5.33 3.53
N GLY A 14 -1.06 -4.81 4.47
CA GLY A 14 -0.97 -5.20 5.87
C GLY A 14 -1.17 -6.70 6.07
N SER A 15 -2.12 -7.30 5.34
CA SER A 15 -2.38 -8.73 5.44
C SER A 15 -1.29 -9.59 4.80
N TYR A 16 -0.73 -9.20 3.63
CA TYR A 16 0.40 -9.91 3.02
C TYR A 16 1.70 -9.74 3.82
N LEU A 17 1.95 -8.54 4.36
CA LEU A 17 3.12 -8.31 5.21
C LEU A 17 3.05 -9.15 6.48
N ALA A 18 1.88 -9.24 7.11
CA ALA A 18 1.71 -10.07 8.30
C ALA A 18 1.99 -11.56 8.01
N GLU A 19 1.45 -12.10 6.90
CA GLU A 19 1.77 -13.47 6.47
C GLU A 19 3.27 -13.66 6.23
N HIS A 20 3.89 -12.71 5.54
CA HIS A 20 5.32 -12.76 5.29
C HIS A 20 6.15 -12.76 6.58
N LEU A 21 5.84 -11.87 7.53
CA LEU A 21 6.57 -11.78 8.80
C LEU A 21 6.33 -12.99 9.70
N LEU A 22 5.09 -13.52 9.76
CA LEU A 22 4.79 -14.76 10.47
C LEU A 22 5.59 -15.94 9.90
N SER A 23 5.75 -16.03 8.56
CA SER A 23 6.58 -17.05 7.92
C SER A 23 8.08 -16.92 8.24
N LYS A 24 8.51 -15.79 8.79
CA LYS A 24 9.86 -15.47 9.28
C LYS A 24 9.98 -15.54 10.80
N GLU A 25 9.00 -16.15 11.46
CA GLU A 25 8.96 -16.34 12.91
C GLU A 25 8.94 -15.04 13.72
N TYR A 26 8.34 -13.96 13.16
CA TYR A 26 8.06 -12.74 13.92
C TYR A 26 6.82 -12.91 14.79
N GLU A 27 6.81 -12.26 15.96
CA GLU A 27 5.58 -11.92 16.67
C GLU A 27 4.95 -10.69 15.98
N VAL A 28 3.76 -10.85 15.39
CA VAL A 28 3.10 -9.80 14.62
C VAL A 28 1.95 -9.20 15.40
N CYS A 29 1.97 -7.87 15.55
CA CYS A 29 0.92 -7.08 16.18
C CYS A 29 0.29 -6.12 15.16
N GLY A 30 -1.02 -6.19 14.98
CA GLY A 30 -1.78 -5.29 14.11
C GLY A 30 -2.40 -4.14 14.90
N PHE A 31 -2.08 -2.90 14.52
CA PHE A 31 -2.74 -1.70 15.05
C PHE A 31 -4.01 -1.42 14.26
N VAL A 32 -5.15 -1.37 14.95
CA VAL A 32 -6.48 -1.24 14.34
C VAL A 32 -7.27 -0.10 14.95
N HIS A 33 -7.96 0.67 14.07
CA HIS A 33 -8.88 1.71 14.47
C HIS A 33 -10.26 1.15 14.80
N GLY A 34 -10.80 1.52 15.96
CA GLY A 34 -12.16 1.16 16.38
C GLY A 34 -12.33 -0.31 16.78
N LYS A 35 -13.19 -0.55 17.76
CA LYS A 35 -13.50 -1.92 18.24
C LYS A 35 -14.47 -2.67 17.31
N ALA A 36 -15.33 -1.94 16.59
CA ALA A 36 -16.36 -2.48 15.71
C ALA A 36 -15.99 -2.39 14.22
N ASN A 37 -14.70 -2.49 13.87
CA ASN A 37 -14.26 -2.44 12.49
C ASN A 37 -14.52 -3.80 11.80
N PRO A 38 -15.42 -3.89 10.80
CA PRO A 38 -15.78 -5.17 10.17
C PRO A 38 -14.61 -5.81 9.42
N ARG A 39 -13.59 -5.05 9.03
CA ARG A 39 -12.38 -5.59 8.40
C ARG A 39 -11.51 -6.38 9.38
N VAL A 40 -11.66 -6.16 10.68
CA VAL A 40 -10.93 -6.90 11.74
C VAL A 40 -11.29 -8.38 11.73
N ASP A 41 -12.54 -8.74 11.48
CA ASP A 41 -12.97 -10.14 11.44
C ASP A 41 -12.34 -10.91 10.27
N ARG A 42 -12.06 -10.20 9.15
CA ARG A 42 -11.28 -10.79 8.06
C ARG A 42 -9.85 -11.09 8.50
N VAL A 43 -9.20 -10.16 9.21
CA VAL A 43 -7.83 -10.37 9.72
C VAL A 43 -7.82 -11.56 10.69
N ARG A 44 -8.74 -11.62 11.64
CA ARG A 44 -8.84 -12.75 12.61
C ARG A 44 -9.02 -14.11 11.94
N ARG A 45 -9.76 -14.16 10.81
CA ARG A 45 -9.93 -15.41 10.06
C ARG A 45 -8.70 -15.80 9.25
N LEU A 46 -8.06 -14.83 8.59
CA LEU A 46 -6.91 -15.08 7.73
C LEU A 46 -5.61 -15.27 8.51
N LEU A 47 -5.48 -14.59 9.64
CA LEU A 47 -4.24 -14.43 10.40
C LEU A 47 -4.53 -14.61 11.91
N PRO A 48 -4.93 -15.81 12.35
CA PRO A 48 -5.32 -16.05 13.75
C PRO A 48 -4.19 -15.80 14.75
N ASP A 49 -2.92 -15.90 14.31
CA ASP A 49 -1.74 -15.71 15.14
C ASP A 49 -1.36 -14.23 15.32
N VAL A 50 -2.04 -13.31 14.61
CA VAL A 50 -1.80 -11.87 14.76
C VAL A 50 -2.51 -11.33 16.00
N ARG A 51 -1.74 -10.76 16.92
CA ARG A 51 -2.28 -10.00 18.05
C ARG A 51 -2.78 -8.63 17.56
N LEU A 52 -3.99 -8.24 17.97
CA LEU A 52 -4.56 -6.93 17.63
C LEU A 52 -4.49 -5.96 18.80
N VAL A 53 -4.03 -4.74 18.53
CA VAL A 53 -3.98 -3.62 19.47
C VAL A 53 -4.81 -2.47 18.91
N HIS A 54 -5.66 -1.90 19.74
CA HIS A 54 -6.57 -0.82 19.34
C HIS A 54 -5.95 0.56 19.59
N GLY A 55 -6.18 1.48 18.64
CA GLY A 55 -5.79 2.89 18.75
C GLY A 55 -6.26 3.69 17.54
N ASP A 56 -5.90 4.96 17.51
CA ASP A 56 -6.26 5.89 16.44
C ASP A 56 -5.03 6.72 16.04
N LEU A 57 -4.74 6.79 14.74
CA LEU A 57 -3.67 7.67 14.21
C LEU A 57 -3.97 9.17 14.39
N LEU A 58 -5.20 9.52 14.71
CA LEU A 58 -5.57 10.90 15.05
C LEU A 58 -5.19 11.29 16.48
N ASP A 59 -4.84 10.31 17.33
CA ASP A 59 -4.50 10.50 18.74
C ASP A 59 -3.10 9.95 19.07
N LEU A 60 -2.15 10.89 19.27
CA LEU A 60 -0.77 10.56 19.64
C LEU A 60 -0.70 9.69 20.91
N SER A 61 -1.55 9.95 21.89
CA SER A 61 -1.52 9.21 23.17
C SER A 61 -1.91 7.74 22.96
N SER A 62 -2.86 7.46 22.08
CA SER A 62 -3.25 6.09 21.75
C SER A 62 -2.16 5.36 20.95
N VAL A 63 -1.46 6.07 20.04
CA VAL A 63 -0.32 5.49 19.29
C VAL A 63 0.83 5.18 20.25
N LEU A 64 1.18 6.10 21.14
CA LEU A 64 2.23 5.90 22.15
C LEU A 64 1.90 4.71 23.08
N SER A 65 0.67 4.65 23.59
CA SER A 65 0.21 3.53 24.41
C SER A 65 0.31 2.18 23.67
N ALA A 66 -0.02 2.15 22.38
CA ALA A 66 0.12 0.95 21.58
C ALA A 66 1.60 0.55 21.40
N VAL A 67 2.51 1.50 21.17
CA VAL A 67 3.95 1.24 21.08
C VAL A 67 4.49 0.72 22.43
N GLU A 68 4.07 1.31 23.55
CA GLU A 68 4.44 0.86 24.90
C GLU A 68 3.93 -0.55 25.21
N GLN A 69 2.71 -0.88 24.77
CA GLN A 69 2.10 -2.20 24.97
C GLN A 69 2.73 -3.28 24.09
N VAL A 70 3.08 -2.96 22.84
CA VAL A 70 3.65 -3.90 21.87
C VAL A 70 5.16 -4.01 22.06
N GLN A 71 5.84 -2.91 22.33
CA GLN A 71 7.30 -2.80 22.39
C GLN A 71 7.96 -3.41 21.12
N PRO A 72 7.62 -2.89 19.92
CA PRO A 72 8.09 -3.48 18.68
C PRO A 72 9.59 -3.25 18.45
N ASP A 73 10.23 -4.18 17.77
CA ASP A 73 11.56 -4.00 17.19
C ASP A 73 11.45 -3.30 15.81
N GLU A 74 10.35 -3.57 15.09
CA GLU A 74 10.04 -2.98 13.79
C GLU A 74 8.60 -2.44 13.76
N LEU A 75 8.41 -1.23 13.19
CA LEU A 75 7.10 -0.64 13.01
C LEU A 75 6.88 -0.30 11.53
N TYR A 76 5.84 -0.90 10.94
CA TYR A 76 5.43 -0.70 9.56
C TYR A 76 4.19 0.18 9.50
N ASN A 77 4.33 1.40 8.97
CA ASN A 77 3.22 2.35 8.84
C ASN A 77 2.60 2.27 7.45
N LEU A 78 1.55 1.44 7.33
CA LEU A 78 0.81 1.24 6.08
C LEU A 78 -0.57 1.91 6.08
N ALA A 79 -1.04 2.37 7.24
CA ALA A 79 -2.36 2.99 7.37
C ALA A 79 -2.43 4.32 6.63
N ALA A 80 -3.43 4.46 5.77
CA ALA A 80 -3.68 5.65 4.98
C ALA A 80 -5.11 5.65 4.41
N ILE A 81 -5.62 6.82 4.04
CA ILE A 81 -6.74 6.96 3.11
C ILE A 81 -6.13 7.00 1.71
N SER A 82 -6.04 5.81 1.05
CA SER A 82 -5.24 5.62 -0.16
C SER A 82 -6.05 5.68 -1.46
N HIS A 83 -7.38 5.68 -1.41
CA HIS A 83 -8.22 5.82 -2.60
C HIS A 83 -8.26 7.30 -3.02
N VAL A 84 -7.68 7.60 -4.19
CA VAL A 84 -7.49 8.98 -4.67
C VAL A 84 -8.81 9.76 -4.79
N PRO A 85 -9.91 9.22 -5.36
CA PRO A 85 -11.21 9.91 -5.35
C PRO A 85 -11.67 10.28 -3.93
N THR A 86 -11.65 9.36 -3.00
CA THR A 86 -12.00 9.59 -1.58
C THR A 86 -11.13 10.67 -0.94
N SER A 87 -9.87 10.83 -1.36
CA SER A 87 -9.01 11.89 -0.84
C SER A 87 -9.46 13.29 -1.23
N TRP A 88 -10.21 13.45 -2.33
CA TRP A 88 -10.82 14.72 -2.71
C TRP A 88 -12.11 14.98 -1.92
N GLU A 89 -12.91 13.95 -1.67
CA GLU A 89 -14.14 14.04 -0.89
C GLU A 89 -13.86 14.33 0.59
N HIS A 90 -12.74 13.82 1.12
CA HIS A 90 -12.33 13.91 2.53
C HIS A 90 -10.89 14.41 2.66
N ALA A 91 -10.58 15.56 2.06
CA ALA A 91 -9.21 16.08 1.96
C ALA A 91 -8.58 16.37 3.34
N GLU A 92 -9.34 16.96 4.27
CA GLU A 92 -8.89 17.23 5.65
C GLU A 92 -8.54 15.92 6.37
N LEU A 93 -9.46 14.96 6.39
CA LEU A 93 -9.23 13.68 7.04
C LEU A 93 -8.06 12.91 6.38
N THR A 94 -7.88 13.05 5.07
CA THR A 94 -6.73 12.48 4.36
C THR A 94 -5.42 13.10 4.84
N GLY A 95 -5.39 14.42 5.01
CA GLY A 95 -4.24 15.13 5.58
C GLY A 95 -3.93 14.68 7.00
N GLU A 96 -4.97 14.58 7.84
CA GLU A 96 -4.84 14.16 9.24
C GLU A 96 -4.33 12.72 9.39
N VAL A 97 -4.93 11.75 8.68
CA VAL A 97 -4.57 10.33 8.81
C VAL A 97 -3.29 10.00 8.05
N THR A 98 -3.20 10.41 6.77
CA THR A 98 -2.13 9.98 5.86
C THR A 98 -0.87 10.84 5.99
N GLY A 99 -1.01 12.11 6.38
CA GLY A 99 0.09 13.04 6.61
C GLY A 99 0.48 13.14 8.09
N LEU A 100 -0.36 13.81 8.90
CA LEU A 100 -0.09 14.02 10.33
C LEU A 100 -0.07 12.72 11.14
N GLY A 101 -0.76 11.67 10.69
CA GLY A 101 -0.65 10.34 11.30
C GLY A 101 0.78 9.82 11.29
N VAL A 102 1.56 10.08 10.23
CA VAL A 102 2.98 9.71 10.17
C VAL A 102 3.79 10.44 11.25
N LEU A 103 3.55 11.75 11.41
CA LEU A 103 4.18 12.55 12.49
C LEU A 103 3.90 11.94 13.86
N ARG A 104 2.65 11.58 14.14
CA ARG A 104 2.25 10.98 15.42
C ARG A 104 2.93 9.64 15.68
N VAL A 105 3.10 8.82 14.67
CA VAL A 105 3.84 7.54 14.79
C VAL A 105 5.33 7.80 15.05
N LEU A 106 5.96 8.70 14.30
CA LEU A 106 7.36 9.07 14.51
C LEU A 106 7.60 9.65 15.92
N GLU A 107 6.71 10.54 16.38
CA GLU A 107 6.78 11.11 17.73
C GLU A 107 6.57 10.03 18.81
N ALA A 108 5.64 9.10 18.63
CA ALA A 108 5.45 7.99 19.55
C ALA A 108 6.71 7.14 19.68
N ILE A 109 7.36 6.82 18.55
CA ILE A 109 8.65 6.09 18.54
C ILE A 109 9.73 6.92 19.24
N ARG A 110 9.86 8.21 18.91
CA ARG A 110 10.86 9.11 19.50
C ARG A 110 10.71 9.21 20.99
N VAL A 111 9.50 9.44 21.49
CA VAL A 111 9.20 9.55 22.93
C VAL A 111 9.45 8.23 23.65
N TYR A 112 8.98 7.10 23.09
CA TYR A 112 9.18 5.78 23.65
C TYR A 112 10.66 5.39 23.74
N SER A 113 11.43 5.68 22.68
CA SER A 113 12.87 5.39 22.61
C SER A 113 13.74 6.39 23.39
N GLY A 114 13.15 7.45 24.00
CA GLY A 114 13.90 8.46 24.75
C GLY A 114 14.81 9.35 23.89
N ILE A 115 14.62 9.36 22.57
CA ILE A 115 15.45 10.12 21.63
C ILE A 115 15.21 11.62 21.80
N GLY A 116 16.30 12.39 22.01
CA GLY A 116 16.26 13.85 22.22
C GLY A 116 15.72 14.26 23.60
N GLY A 117 15.59 13.35 24.56
CA GLY A 117 15.12 13.58 25.93
C GLY A 117 16.12 13.11 26.98
N SER A 118 15.80 13.38 28.26
CA SER A 118 16.61 12.96 29.41
C SER A 118 16.40 11.47 29.81
N ARG A 119 15.56 10.74 29.12
CA ARG A 119 15.30 9.32 29.41
C ARG A 119 16.38 8.47 28.76
N THR A 120 16.96 7.57 29.52
CA THR A 120 17.79 6.49 28.96
C THR A 120 16.91 5.56 28.13
N PRO A 121 17.28 5.22 26.88
CA PRO A 121 16.52 4.25 26.09
C PRO A 121 16.35 2.94 26.86
N THR A 122 15.12 2.50 27.02
CA THR A 122 14.82 1.26 27.77
C THR A 122 15.02 0.01 26.92
N ARG A 123 15.14 0.17 25.60
CA ARG A 123 15.36 -0.89 24.61
C ARG A 123 16.12 -0.37 23.39
N GLY A 124 16.51 -1.27 22.47
CA GLY A 124 17.08 -0.91 21.17
C GLY A 124 16.19 0.01 20.36
N GLN A 125 16.75 0.64 19.35
CA GLN A 125 16.03 1.57 18.46
C GLN A 125 14.98 0.81 17.65
N ILE A 126 13.73 1.31 17.65
CA ILE A 126 12.66 0.80 16.77
C ILE A 126 13.01 1.16 15.32
N ARG A 127 13.05 0.16 14.44
CA ARG A 127 13.19 0.38 12.99
C ARG A 127 11.84 0.70 12.38
N PHE A 128 11.75 1.86 11.72
CA PHE A 128 10.50 2.39 11.19
C PHE A 128 10.46 2.34 9.67
N TYR A 129 9.40 1.76 9.13
CA TYR A 129 9.08 1.76 7.70
C TYR A 129 7.87 2.65 7.43
N GLN A 130 8.00 3.58 6.48
CA GLN A 130 6.93 4.42 5.95
C GLN A 130 6.52 3.95 4.55
N ALA A 131 5.25 3.61 4.37
CA ALA A 131 4.68 3.42 3.04
C ALA A 131 4.50 4.77 2.34
N SER A 132 5.45 5.13 1.50
CA SER A 132 5.36 6.23 0.54
C SER A 132 4.69 5.75 -0.76
N SER A 133 4.52 6.60 -1.76
CA SER A 133 3.71 6.29 -2.94
C SER A 133 4.24 6.99 -4.19
N SER A 134 4.14 6.34 -5.35
CA SER A 134 4.38 6.94 -6.65
C SER A 134 3.46 8.14 -6.96
N GLU A 135 2.30 8.25 -6.29
CA GLU A 135 1.40 9.42 -6.39
C GLU A 135 2.07 10.74 -5.90
N MET A 136 3.18 10.64 -5.16
CA MET A 136 3.99 11.81 -4.77
C MET A 136 4.64 12.47 -5.98
N PHE A 137 5.02 11.69 -6.99
CA PHE A 137 5.62 12.23 -8.22
C PHE A 137 4.62 13.07 -9.02
N GLY A 138 3.36 12.66 -9.07
CA GLY A 138 2.27 13.42 -9.70
C GLY A 138 2.55 13.77 -11.16
N ASP A 139 2.72 15.05 -11.46
CA ASP A 139 3.02 15.56 -12.81
C ASP A 139 4.51 15.45 -13.11
N VAL A 140 4.93 14.26 -13.53
CA VAL A 140 6.35 13.93 -13.74
C VAL A 140 6.94 14.59 -14.98
N ARG A 141 8.17 15.05 -14.85
CA ARG A 141 8.97 15.63 -15.94
C ARG A 141 9.98 14.66 -16.54
N GLU A 142 10.19 13.54 -15.87
CA GLU A 142 11.12 12.48 -16.27
C GLU A 142 10.51 11.09 -16.03
N SER A 143 10.93 10.12 -16.82
CA SER A 143 10.53 8.72 -16.70
C SER A 143 11.66 7.82 -17.17
N PRO A 144 11.99 6.72 -16.49
CA PRO A 144 11.36 6.26 -15.24
C PRO A 144 11.73 7.11 -14.02
N GLN A 145 10.93 7.04 -12.92
CA GLN A 145 11.15 7.77 -11.70
C GLN A 145 12.09 7.02 -10.75
N THR A 146 13.02 7.78 -10.17
CA THR A 146 13.99 7.32 -9.17
C THR A 146 13.74 7.95 -7.80
N GLU A 147 14.54 7.62 -6.80
CA GLU A 147 14.54 8.27 -5.48
C GLU A 147 14.94 9.76 -5.52
N GLN A 148 15.53 10.22 -6.63
CA GLN A 148 15.95 11.61 -6.82
C GLN A 148 14.94 12.43 -7.64
N THR A 149 13.94 11.78 -8.22
CA THR A 149 12.91 12.47 -9.02
C THR A 149 12.10 13.42 -8.14
N PRO A 150 11.98 14.71 -8.50
CA PRO A 150 11.25 15.70 -7.72
C PRO A 150 9.76 15.33 -7.56
N PHE A 151 9.23 15.54 -6.37
CA PHE A 151 7.82 15.36 -6.08
C PHE A 151 6.99 16.55 -6.59
N HIS A 152 5.90 16.24 -7.29
CA HIS A 152 4.95 17.24 -7.78
C HIS A 152 3.51 16.71 -7.69
N PRO A 153 3.02 16.42 -6.45
CA PRO A 153 1.74 15.75 -6.24
C PRO A 153 0.57 16.55 -6.82
N ARG A 154 -0.44 15.84 -7.30
CA ARG A 154 -1.63 16.41 -7.95
C ARG A 154 -2.91 16.06 -7.23
N THR A 155 -2.82 15.44 -6.05
CA THR A 155 -3.97 14.99 -5.25
C THR A 155 -3.73 15.25 -3.77
N PRO A 156 -4.80 15.41 -2.95
CA PRO A 156 -4.65 15.50 -1.50
C PRO A 156 -3.92 14.30 -0.90
N TYR A 157 -4.17 13.09 -1.43
CA TYR A 157 -3.45 11.88 -1.04
C TYR A 157 -1.95 11.98 -1.34
N GLY A 158 -1.57 12.34 -2.57
CA GLY A 158 -0.17 12.51 -2.95
C GLY A 158 0.55 13.57 -2.10
N SER A 159 -0.11 14.70 -1.82
CA SER A 159 0.42 15.77 -0.96
C SER A 159 0.64 15.30 0.48
N ALA A 160 -0.32 14.55 1.05
CA ALA A 160 -0.19 13.96 2.38
C ALA A 160 0.94 12.93 2.46
N LYS A 161 1.14 12.14 1.39
CA LYS A 161 2.26 11.19 1.28
C LYS A 161 3.62 11.89 1.19
N VAL A 162 3.72 13.01 0.44
CA VAL A 162 4.94 13.84 0.42
C VAL A 162 5.27 14.36 1.81
N TYR A 163 4.28 14.90 2.53
CA TYR A 163 4.49 15.36 3.90
C TYR A 163 5.04 14.25 4.81
N GLY A 164 4.41 13.06 4.81
CA GLY A 164 4.87 11.92 5.62
C GLY A 164 6.25 11.41 5.22
N HIS A 165 6.57 11.40 3.92
CA HIS A 165 7.87 11.01 3.39
C HIS A 165 8.98 11.95 3.86
N LEU A 166 8.80 13.26 3.70
CA LEU A 166 9.77 14.27 4.12
C LEU A 166 9.97 14.28 5.65
N LEU A 167 8.92 14.06 6.43
CA LEU A 167 9.07 13.90 7.87
C LEU A 167 9.91 12.67 8.23
N THR A 168 9.73 11.56 7.53
CA THR A 168 10.54 10.35 7.75
C THR A 168 12.01 10.63 7.53
N GLN A 169 12.36 11.37 6.47
CA GLN A 169 13.73 11.83 6.21
C GLN A 169 14.23 12.77 7.31
N ASN A 170 13.44 13.77 7.69
CA ASN A 170 13.81 14.73 8.74
C ASN A 170 14.09 14.05 10.09
N TYR A 171 13.27 13.06 10.48
CA TYR A 171 13.45 12.32 11.72
C TYR A 171 14.67 11.40 11.67
N ARG A 172 14.98 10.82 10.53
CA ARG A 172 16.23 10.09 10.27
C ARG A 172 17.45 10.99 10.44
N GLU A 173 17.45 12.14 9.79
CA GLU A 173 18.59 13.06 9.76
C GLU A 173 18.78 13.83 11.08
N SER A 174 17.69 14.31 11.68
CA SER A 174 17.76 15.17 12.87
C SER A 174 17.88 14.39 14.17
N TYR A 175 17.30 13.19 14.24
CA TYR A 175 17.25 12.40 15.47
C TYR A 175 18.03 11.08 15.38
N GLY A 176 18.63 10.77 14.24
CA GLY A 176 19.36 9.50 14.02
C GLY A 176 18.42 8.28 14.09
N MET A 177 17.13 8.46 13.83
CA MET A 177 16.19 7.34 13.86
C MET A 177 16.43 6.41 12.66
N PHE A 178 16.35 5.12 12.88
CA PHE A 178 16.30 4.17 11.77
C PHE A 178 14.93 4.23 11.12
N ALA A 179 14.78 5.12 10.14
CA ALA A 179 13.53 5.40 9.48
C ALA A 179 13.72 5.39 7.95
N VAL A 180 12.95 4.53 7.25
CA VAL A 180 13.04 4.32 5.80
C VAL A 180 11.70 4.53 5.14
N SER A 181 11.71 4.93 3.86
CA SER A 181 10.50 5.04 3.06
C SER A 181 10.57 4.17 1.80
N GLY A 182 9.55 3.35 1.58
CA GLY A 182 9.35 2.67 0.30
C GLY A 182 8.44 3.48 -0.60
N ILE A 183 8.94 4.00 -1.72
CA ILE A 183 8.15 4.70 -2.74
C ILE A 183 7.52 3.64 -3.63
N MET A 184 6.35 3.17 -3.21
CA MET A 184 5.66 2.05 -3.84
C MET A 184 4.90 2.50 -5.08
N PHE A 185 5.15 1.83 -6.20
CA PHE A 185 4.33 1.91 -7.40
C PHE A 185 3.08 1.05 -7.25
N ASN A 186 2.19 1.07 -8.24
CA ASN A 186 0.93 0.35 -8.12
C ASN A 186 1.17 -1.15 -7.89
N HIS A 187 0.54 -1.70 -6.87
CA HIS A 187 0.64 -3.12 -6.56
C HIS A 187 -0.71 -3.65 -6.14
N GLU A 188 -1.05 -4.77 -6.73
CA GLU A 188 -2.39 -5.29 -6.78
C GLU A 188 -2.41 -6.75 -6.31
N SER A 189 -3.60 -7.25 -6.01
CA SER A 189 -3.79 -8.64 -5.63
C SER A 189 -5.27 -9.01 -5.55
N PRO A 190 -5.62 -10.28 -5.36
CA PRO A 190 -6.98 -10.70 -4.99
C PRO A 190 -7.55 -10.03 -3.72
N ARG A 191 -6.70 -9.42 -2.89
CA ARG A 191 -7.12 -8.71 -1.67
C ARG A 191 -7.33 -7.21 -1.87
N ARG A 192 -7.13 -6.72 -3.09
CA ARG A 192 -7.39 -5.32 -3.43
C ARG A 192 -8.85 -4.98 -3.22
N SER A 193 -9.12 -3.79 -2.72
CA SER A 193 -10.50 -3.30 -2.52
C SER A 193 -11.19 -3.01 -3.87
N PRO A 194 -12.49 -3.31 -4.03
CA PRO A 194 -13.20 -3.27 -5.33
C PRO A 194 -13.27 -1.88 -5.97
N GLU A 195 -13.10 -0.80 -5.20
CA GLU A 195 -13.10 0.57 -5.71
C GLU A 195 -11.85 0.92 -6.54
N PHE A 196 -10.77 0.14 -6.43
CA PHE A 196 -9.55 0.36 -7.21
C PHE A 196 -9.69 -0.22 -8.62
N LEU A 197 -9.09 0.48 -9.59
CA LEU A 197 -9.26 0.22 -11.02
C LEU A 197 -8.97 -1.24 -11.40
N SER A 198 -7.86 -1.80 -10.96
CA SER A 198 -7.48 -3.20 -11.26
C SER A 198 -8.55 -4.18 -10.81
N ARG A 199 -8.98 -4.06 -9.54
CA ARG A 199 -10.02 -4.94 -9.00
C ARG A 199 -11.40 -4.67 -9.61
N LYS A 200 -11.71 -3.41 -9.94
CA LYS A 200 -12.93 -3.08 -10.66
C LYS A 200 -12.99 -3.80 -12.01
N VAL A 201 -11.86 -3.89 -12.72
CA VAL A 201 -11.77 -4.57 -14.02
C VAL A 201 -11.90 -6.08 -13.85
N THR A 202 -11.11 -6.71 -12.96
CA THR A 202 -11.13 -8.17 -12.78
C THR A 202 -12.47 -8.68 -12.25
N LEU A 203 -13.04 -7.98 -11.27
CA LEU A 203 -14.37 -8.30 -10.72
C LEU A 203 -15.48 -8.06 -11.76
N GLY A 204 -15.37 -7.00 -12.58
CA GLY A 204 -16.30 -6.72 -13.68
C GLY A 204 -16.28 -7.82 -14.72
N ALA A 205 -15.10 -8.26 -15.18
CA ALA A 205 -14.95 -9.37 -16.12
C ALA A 205 -15.57 -10.67 -15.57
N ALA A 206 -15.29 -11.01 -14.29
CA ALA A 206 -15.85 -12.18 -13.64
C ALA A 206 -17.40 -12.12 -13.53
N LYS A 207 -17.96 -10.97 -13.16
CA LYS A 207 -19.41 -10.77 -13.09
C LYS A 207 -20.09 -10.88 -14.46
N ILE A 208 -19.47 -10.36 -15.50
CA ILE A 208 -19.98 -10.46 -16.88
C ILE A 208 -19.95 -11.92 -17.33
N LYS A 209 -18.86 -12.65 -17.10
CA LYS A 209 -18.76 -14.09 -17.40
C LYS A 209 -19.87 -14.89 -16.74
N LEU A 210 -20.21 -14.57 -15.50
CA LEU A 210 -21.28 -15.24 -14.75
C LEU A 210 -22.69 -14.70 -15.05
N GLY A 211 -22.85 -13.79 -16.01
CA GLY A 211 -24.13 -13.21 -16.41
C GLY A 211 -24.77 -12.29 -15.36
N ARG A 212 -24.01 -11.83 -14.35
CA ARG A 212 -24.50 -10.95 -13.27
C ARG A 212 -24.50 -9.46 -13.68
N GLU A 213 -23.60 -9.09 -14.58
CA GLU A 213 -23.52 -7.77 -15.19
C GLU A 213 -23.38 -7.92 -16.71
N ARG A 214 -23.74 -6.88 -17.47
CA ARG A 214 -23.62 -6.88 -18.93
C ARG A 214 -22.51 -5.96 -19.43
N GLN A 215 -22.19 -4.94 -18.66
CA GLN A 215 -21.30 -3.85 -19.07
C GLN A 215 -20.41 -3.41 -17.92
N LEU A 216 -19.16 -3.04 -18.24
CA LEU A 216 -18.21 -2.42 -17.34
C LEU A 216 -17.93 -0.98 -17.83
N ARG A 217 -18.15 0.01 -16.96
CA ARG A 217 -17.87 1.42 -17.29
C ARG A 217 -16.53 1.85 -16.71
N LEU A 218 -15.65 2.35 -17.59
CA LEU A 218 -14.30 2.79 -17.25
C LEU A 218 -14.05 4.20 -17.80
N GLY A 219 -13.05 4.90 -17.25
CA GLY A 219 -12.58 6.17 -17.78
C GLY A 219 -11.62 5.98 -18.96
N ARG A 220 -10.49 6.69 -18.93
CA ARG A 220 -9.48 6.64 -20.00
C ARG A 220 -8.72 5.30 -20.02
N LEU A 221 -8.76 4.59 -21.14
CA LEU A 221 -8.06 3.32 -21.32
C LEU A 221 -6.56 3.48 -21.65
N SER A 222 -6.13 4.65 -22.15
CA SER A 222 -4.74 4.91 -22.55
C SER A 222 -3.79 5.27 -21.40
N ALA A 223 -4.30 5.48 -20.17
CA ALA A 223 -3.45 5.76 -19.01
C ALA A 223 -2.55 4.55 -18.69
N ARG A 224 -1.26 4.79 -18.39
CA ARG A 224 -0.29 3.73 -18.13
C ARG A 224 0.18 3.74 -16.69
N ARG A 225 0.34 2.55 -16.10
CA ARG A 225 0.83 2.34 -14.74
C ARG A 225 1.80 1.16 -14.69
N ASP A 226 2.73 1.23 -13.77
CA ASP A 226 3.60 0.12 -13.39
C ASP A 226 2.86 -0.69 -12.32
N TRP A 227 2.32 -1.85 -12.69
CA TRP A 227 1.59 -2.74 -11.79
C TRP A 227 2.40 -3.98 -11.43
N GLY A 228 2.47 -4.28 -10.14
CA GLY A 228 3.07 -5.50 -9.62
C GLY A 228 2.21 -6.20 -8.58
N PHE A 229 2.66 -7.35 -8.10
CA PHE A 229 1.98 -8.14 -7.11
C PHE A 229 2.29 -7.68 -5.68
N ALA A 230 1.27 -7.41 -4.87
CA ALA A 230 1.43 -6.91 -3.50
C ALA A 230 2.26 -7.83 -2.60
N GLY A 231 2.15 -9.16 -2.77
CA GLY A 231 2.97 -10.14 -2.05
C GLY A 231 4.46 -10.03 -2.33
N ASP A 232 4.86 -9.56 -3.52
CA ASP A 232 6.25 -9.27 -3.83
C ASP A 232 6.71 -7.95 -3.17
N TYR A 233 5.83 -6.94 -3.16
CA TYR A 233 6.16 -5.61 -2.64
C TYR A 233 6.37 -5.63 -1.13
N VAL A 234 5.57 -6.34 -0.36
CA VAL A 234 5.73 -6.41 1.11
C VAL A 234 7.07 -7.02 1.52
N ARG A 235 7.66 -7.89 0.69
CA ARG A 235 9.01 -8.42 0.93
C ARG A 235 10.07 -7.31 0.92
N SER A 236 9.93 -6.29 0.07
CA SER A 236 10.85 -5.16 0.05
C SER A 236 10.83 -4.36 1.34
N MET A 237 9.65 -4.24 1.98
CA MET A 237 9.50 -3.51 3.24
C MET A 237 10.39 -4.11 4.35
N GLN A 238 10.35 -5.42 4.50
CA GLN A 238 11.19 -6.13 5.47
C GLN A 238 12.68 -6.06 5.10
N LEU A 239 13.02 -6.19 3.81
CA LEU A 239 14.40 -6.07 3.34
C LEU A 239 14.98 -4.67 3.60
N MET A 240 14.19 -3.60 3.50
CA MET A 240 14.62 -2.24 3.83
C MET A 240 14.95 -2.09 5.31
N LEU A 241 14.14 -2.68 6.20
CA LEU A 241 14.39 -2.63 7.63
C LEU A 241 15.53 -3.57 8.06
N ALA A 242 15.92 -4.54 7.23
CA ALA A 242 17.05 -5.44 7.50
C ALA A 242 18.41 -4.84 7.11
N GLN A 243 18.46 -3.68 6.46
CA GLN A 243 19.71 -3.01 6.08
C GLN A 243 20.44 -2.43 7.30
N ASP A 244 21.74 -2.22 7.18
CA ASP A 244 22.55 -1.59 8.22
C ASP A 244 22.26 -0.07 8.31
N GLU A 245 22.04 0.58 7.18
CA GLU A 245 21.78 2.02 7.08
C GLU A 245 20.38 2.30 6.54
N PRO A 246 19.65 3.28 7.13
CA PRO A 246 18.32 3.62 6.70
C PRO A 246 18.35 4.45 5.41
N GLN A 247 17.69 3.98 4.35
CA GLN A 247 17.57 4.65 3.07
C GLN A 247 16.17 4.50 2.48
N ASP A 248 15.84 5.36 1.51
CA ASP A 248 14.58 5.29 0.77
C ASP A 248 14.78 4.53 -0.55
N TYR A 249 13.73 3.82 -1.00
CA TYR A 249 13.78 2.99 -2.19
C TYR A 249 12.53 3.13 -3.04
N VAL A 250 12.73 3.27 -4.35
CA VAL A 250 11.66 3.09 -5.35
C VAL A 250 11.43 1.60 -5.56
N VAL A 251 10.17 1.18 -5.43
CA VAL A 251 9.75 -0.21 -5.61
C VAL A 251 8.67 -0.29 -6.69
N GLY A 252 8.99 -0.98 -7.78
CA GLY A 252 8.12 -1.20 -8.92
C GLY A 252 8.68 -2.27 -9.85
N THR A 253 7.92 -2.62 -10.87
CA THR A 253 8.36 -3.62 -11.84
C THR A 253 9.36 -3.04 -12.85
N GLY A 254 9.26 -1.74 -13.13
CA GLY A 254 9.99 -1.03 -14.19
C GLY A 254 9.32 -1.19 -15.56
N VAL A 255 8.12 -1.77 -15.63
CA VAL A 255 7.36 -1.96 -16.86
C VAL A 255 5.96 -1.37 -16.66
N THR A 256 5.50 -0.59 -17.63
CA THR A 256 4.15 -0.02 -17.59
C THR A 256 3.20 -0.73 -18.54
N HIS A 257 1.97 -0.89 -18.10
CA HIS A 257 0.86 -1.38 -18.90
C HIS A 257 -0.25 -0.33 -18.97
N SER A 258 -1.00 -0.29 -20.07
CA SER A 258 -2.17 0.57 -20.20
C SER A 258 -3.39 -0.05 -19.50
N VAL A 259 -4.38 0.78 -19.22
CA VAL A 259 -5.68 0.28 -18.73
C VAL A 259 -6.33 -0.62 -19.78
N GLU A 260 -6.11 -0.35 -21.07
CA GLU A 260 -6.57 -1.21 -22.17
C GLU A 260 -5.92 -2.60 -22.10
N GLU A 261 -4.59 -2.70 -21.90
CA GLU A 261 -3.88 -3.97 -21.72
C GLU A 261 -4.40 -4.74 -20.49
N LEU A 262 -4.72 -4.03 -19.38
CA LEU A 262 -5.34 -4.64 -18.20
C LEU A 262 -6.72 -5.22 -18.50
N VAL A 263 -7.55 -4.47 -19.23
CA VAL A 263 -8.89 -4.92 -19.65
C VAL A 263 -8.81 -6.11 -20.58
N ASP A 264 -7.96 -6.03 -21.63
CA ASP A 264 -7.76 -7.10 -22.60
C ASP A 264 -7.35 -8.41 -21.90
N GLN A 265 -6.36 -8.35 -21.01
CA GLN A 265 -5.91 -9.51 -20.26
C GLN A 265 -7.00 -10.10 -19.35
N ALA A 266 -7.74 -9.25 -18.60
CA ALA A 266 -8.79 -9.73 -17.71
C ALA A 266 -9.94 -10.40 -18.47
N PHE A 267 -10.34 -9.86 -19.63
CA PHE A 267 -11.40 -10.43 -20.46
C PHE A 267 -10.93 -11.67 -21.22
N ARG A 268 -9.64 -11.76 -21.58
CA ARG A 268 -9.03 -12.97 -22.16
C ARG A 268 -9.10 -14.15 -21.20
N VAL A 269 -8.82 -13.93 -19.90
CA VAL A 269 -8.91 -14.99 -18.88
C VAL A 269 -10.33 -15.57 -18.79
N VAL A 270 -11.38 -14.75 -18.96
CA VAL A 270 -12.76 -15.20 -18.96
C VAL A 270 -13.31 -15.58 -20.35
N GLU A 271 -12.47 -15.57 -21.39
CA GLU A 271 -12.82 -15.93 -22.78
C GLU A 271 -14.00 -15.09 -23.32
N LEU A 272 -13.94 -13.77 -23.14
CA LEU A 272 -14.90 -12.80 -23.66
C LEU A 272 -14.20 -11.70 -24.46
N ASP A 273 -14.89 -11.14 -25.46
CA ASP A 273 -14.44 -9.93 -26.16
C ASP A 273 -14.83 -8.68 -25.35
N TRP A 274 -13.86 -7.98 -24.81
CA TRP A 274 -14.10 -6.81 -24.00
C TRP A 274 -14.77 -5.64 -24.75
N HIS A 275 -14.61 -5.57 -26.09
CA HIS A 275 -15.25 -4.53 -26.90
C HIS A 275 -16.78 -4.60 -26.86
N GLU A 276 -17.35 -5.79 -26.60
CA GLU A 276 -18.80 -5.96 -26.46
C GLU A 276 -19.31 -5.51 -25.08
N HIS A 277 -18.43 -5.35 -24.10
CA HIS A 277 -18.81 -5.19 -22.71
C HIS A 277 -18.30 -3.90 -22.05
N VAL A 278 -17.19 -3.30 -22.53
CA VAL A 278 -16.57 -2.14 -21.88
C VAL A 278 -17.03 -0.85 -22.54
N ILE A 279 -17.53 0.07 -21.72
CA ILE A 279 -17.98 1.42 -22.15
C ILE A 279 -17.03 2.45 -21.55
N CYS A 280 -16.41 3.28 -22.42
CA CYS A 280 -15.68 4.46 -21.98
C CYS A 280 -16.66 5.55 -21.54
N ASP A 281 -16.60 5.94 -20.28
CA ASP A 281 -17.46 6.95 -19.68
C ASP A 281 -16.62 8.13 -19.18
N THR A 282 -16.86 9.29 -19.78
CA THR A 282 -16.08 10.51 -19.49
C THR A 282 -16.27 11.02 -18.07
N SER A 283 -17.36 10.64 -17.39
CA SER A 283 -17.59 11.00 -15.98
C SER A 283 -16.56 10.40 -15.02
N PHE A 284 -15.86 9.34 -15.43
CA PHE A 284 -14.75 8.73 -14.67
C PHE A 284 -13.38 9.33 -15.00
N ILE A 285 -13.29 10.28 -15.93
CA ILE A 285 -12.02 10.97 -16.25
C ILE A 285 -11.74 12.01 -15.17
N ARG A 286 -10.58 11.92 -14.55
CA ARG A 286 -10.17 12.89 -13.52
C ARG A 286 -9.79 14.23 -14.17
N PRO A 287 -10.08 15.38 -13.52
CA PRO A 287 -9.73 16.70 -14.05
C PRO A 287 -8.21 16.87 -14.30
N ILE A 288 -7.39 16.20 -13.51
CA ILE A 288 -5.93 16.17 -13.64
C ILE A 288 -5.52 14.70 -13.59
N GLU A 289 -5.14 14.18 -14.73
CA GLU A 289 -4.73 12.79 -14.86
C GLU A 289 -3.21 12.70 -15.05
N VAL A 290 -2.57 11.85 -14.28
CA VAL A 290 -1.17 11.49 -14.48
C VAL A 290 -1.11 10.46 -15.61
N ASN A 291 -0.49 10.81 -16.73
CA ASN A 291 -0.51 9.96 -17.92
C ASN A 291 0.32 8.68 -17.74
N GLN A 292 1.49 8.79 -17.11
CA GLN A 292 2.37 7.64 -16.93
C GLN A 292 3.20 7.78 -15.64
N LEU A 293 3.27 6.70 -14.88
CA LEU A 293 4.22 6.50 -13.79
C LEU A 293 4.93 5.17 -14.02
N CYS A 294 6.27 5.19 -14.04
CA CYS A 294 7.13 4.05 -14.28
C CYS A 294 8.29 4.06 -13.29
N ALA A 295 8.46 3.00 -12.51
CA ALA A 295 9.55 2.89 -11.54
C ALA A 295 10.91 2.68 -12.22
N ASP A 296 11.96 3.25 -11.65
CA ASP A 296 13.32 2.71 -11.79
C ASP A 296 13.71 1.96 -10.49
N PRO A 297 13.52 0.65 -10.42
CA PRO A 297 13.82 -0.13 -9.23
C PRO A 297 15.29 -0.55 -9.14
N THR A 298 16.20 0.08 -9.87
CA THR A 298 17.62 -0.32 -9.96
C THR A 298 18.29 -0.33 -8.61
N LYS A 299 18.02 0.68 -7.74
CA LYS A 299 18.56 0.73 -6.38
C LYS A 299 18.06 -0.45 -5.52
N ALA A 300 16.76 -0.69 -5.51
CA ALA A 300 16.16 -1.81 -4.77
C ALA A 300 16.70 -3.18 -5.26
N ARG A 301 16.90 -3.34 -6.56
CA ARG A 301 17.49 -4.55 -7.14
C ARG A 301 18.93 -4.77 -6.71
N ARG A 302 19.74 -3.70 -6.70
CA ARG A 302 21.16 -3.76 -6.37
C ARG A 302 21.41 -3.94 -4.88
N GLU A 303 20.73 -3.18 -4.03
CA GLU A 303 21.04 -3.09 -2.60
C GLU A 303 20.21 -4.05 -1.76
N LEU A 304 18.94 -4.26 -2.10
CA LEU A 304 18.06 -5.19 -1.37
C LEU A 304 18.02 -6.58 -2.01
N GLY A 305 18.55 -6.77 -3.24
CA GLY A 305 18.35 -7.98 -4.01
C GLY A 305 16.88 -8.22 -4.37
N TRP A 306 16.03 -7.21 -4.21
CA TRP A 306 14.60 -7.33 -4.45
C TRP A 306 14.28 -7.37 -5.95
N ARG A 307 13.42 -8.32 -6.34
CA ARG A 307 12.86 -8.41 -7.68
C ARG A 307 11.41 -8.89 -7.59
N PRO A 308 10.49 -8.37 -8.42
CA PRO A 308 9.16 -8.94 -8.53
C PRO A 308 9.27 -10.37 -9.11
N LYS A 309 8.42 -11.27 -8.63
CA LYS A 309 8.37 -12.66 -9.08
C LYS A 309 7.18 -12.92 -9.99
N VAL A 310 6.05 -12.25 -9.71
CA VAL A 310 4.80 -12.39 -10.45
C VAL A 310 4.77 -11.36 -11.56
N GLY A 311 4.56 -11.82 -12.80
CA GLY A 311 4.40 -10.99 -13.98
C GLY A 311 2.99 -10.38 -14.07
N PHE A 312 2.81 -9.42 -15.01
CA PHE A 312 1.55 -8.72 -15.20
C PHE A 312 0.39 -9.68 -15.55
N ASP A 313 0.59 -10.55 -16.54
CA ASP A 313 -0.44 -11.47 -17.00
C ASP A 313 -0.86 -12.46 -15.89
N GLU A 314 0.12 -13.02 -15.19
CA GLU A 314 -0.11 -13.91 -14.03
C GLU A 314 -0.85 -13.22 -12.90
N LEU A 315 -0.53 -11.93 -12.63
CA LEU A 315 -1.23 -11.13 -11.62
C LEU A 315 -2.72 -10.97 -11.98
N ILE A 316 -3.02 -10.65 -13.24
CA ILE A 316 -4.40 -10.43 -13.67
C ILE A 316 -5.19 -11.74 -13.65
N GLU A 317 -4.58 -12.84 -14.10
CA GLU A 317 -5.16 -14.19 -14.04
C GLU A 317 -5.49 -14.56 -12.57
N MET A 318 -4.53 -14.43 -11.67
CA MET A 318 -4.73 -14.67 -10.22
C MET A 318 -5.90 -13.87 -9.65
N MET A 319 -6.04 -12.60 -10.05
CA MET A 319 -7.12 -11.73 -9.57
C MET A 319 -8.48 -12.15 -10.14
N VAL A 320 -8.56 -12.45 -11.42
CA VAL A 320 -9.81 -12.89 -12.09
C VAL A 320 -10.28 -14.24 -11.53
N ASP A 321 -9.38 -15.21 -11.38
CA ASP A 321 -9.71 -16.54 -10.85
C ASP A 321 -10.24 -16.44 -9.41
N SER A 322 -9.61 -15.60 -8.60
CA SER A 322 -10.10 -15.32 -7.24
C SER A 322 -11.48 -14.68 -7.24
N ASP A 323 -11.77 -13.78 -8.19
CA ASP A 323 -13.08 -13.13 -8.31
C ASP A 323 -14.16 -14.11 -8.78
N LEU A 324 -13.85 -14.99 -9.73
CA LEU A 324 -14.75 -16.06 -10.17
C LEU A 324 -15.07 -17.02 -9.02
N ALA A 325 -14.07 -17.46 -8.25
CA ALA A 325 -14.27 -18.33 -7.10
C ALA A 325 -15.15 -17.67 -6.03
N LEU A 326 -14.88 -16.40 -5.69
CA LEU A 326 -15.67 -15.63 -4.72
C LEU A 326 -17.15 -15.55 -5.14
N LEU A 327 -17.39 -15.15 -6.39
CA LEU A 327 -18.75 -14.99 -6.90
C LEU A 327 -19.49 -16.33 -7.02
N SER A 328 -18.81 -17.42 -7.33
CA SER A 328 -19.43 -18.75 -7.42
C SER A 328 -19.91 -19.25 -6.06
N THR A 329 -19.16 -18.96 -4.99
CA THR A 329 -19.57 -19.36 -3.62
C THR A 329 -20.79 -18.57 -3.10
N GLU A 330 -20.92 -17.29 -3.48
CA GLU A 330 -22.09 -16.46 -3.11
C GLU A 330 -23.40 -16.92 -3.78
N SER A 331 -23.33 -17.67 -4.88
CA SER A 331 -24.52 -18.21 -5.57
C SER A 331 -25.05 -19.50 -4.92
N SER A 332 -24.26 -20.11 -4.03
CA SER A 332 -24.56 -21.39 -3.39
C SER A 332 -25.07 -21.20 -1.94
N ALA A 333 -25.08 -19.97 -1.43
CA ALA A 333 -25.54 -19.61 -0.09
C ALA A 333 -26.89 -18.86 -0.15
#